data_94d4f002e47f90c66b5f60a51e78b96f
#
_entry.id   94d4f002e47f90c66b5f60a51e78b96f
#
_cell.length_a   1.000
_cell.length_b   1.000
_cell.length_c   1.000
_cell.angle_alpha   90.00
_cell.angle_beta   90.00
_cell.angle_gamma   90.00
#
_symmetry.space_group_name_H-M   'P 1'
#
loop_
_entity.id
_entity.type
_entity.pdbx_description
1 polymer ?
#
loop_
_entity_poly.entity_id
_entity_poly.type
_entity_poly.pdbx_seq_one_letter_code
_entity_poly.pdbx_strand_id
1 'polypeptide(L)'
;MKFISFHQNNIEKFGIIKNNLITDLTGKISGASNLRELIKIKKINEAKEYAKNNPGEIKQEDIQYSPLIPNPGKIICVGLNYSEHVKETNRTVEENPVIFHRFPESQTAHLQPIQRPTVSESLDFEGEMAVIMSEGGKHIKPEDALKYIVGFSCYNESTIREWQRHTRQFGMGKNFEKTGSFGPHMVLAEDIKDYKLSLIHI
;
A
#
# COMPACT_ATOMS: atom_id res chain seq x y z
N MET A 1 -0.99 -3.98 15.96
CA MET A 1 0.34 -4.43 15.46
C MET A 1 0.49 -4.00 14.02
N LYS A 2 1.70 -3.65 13.57
CA LYS A 2 1.95 -3.11 12.22
C LYS A 2 2.88 -4.05 11.46
N PHE A 3 2.44 -4.53 10.28
CA PHE A 3 3.25 -5.41 9.43
C PHE A 3 4.08 -4.59 8.46
N ILE A 4 5.31 -5.03 8.17
CA ILE A 4 6.24 -4.34 7.25
C ILE A 4 6.94 -5.33 6.34
N SER A 5 7.42 -4.82 5.19
CA SER A 5 8.39 -5.47 4.32
C SER A 5 9.64 -4.61 4.26
N PHE A 6 10.80 -5.23 4.30
CA PHE A 6 12.07 -4.51 4.40
C PHE A 6 13.24 -5.33 3.89
N HIS A 7 14.36 -4.65 3.63
CA HIS A 7 15.66 -5.29 3.43
C HIS A 7 16.55 -5.06 4.65
N GLN A 8 17.28 -6.10 5.00
CA GLN A 8 18.39 -6.04 5.95
C GLN A 8 19.55 -6.83 5.36
N ASN A 9 20.72 -6.21 5.25
CA ASN A 9 21.90 -6.81 4.61
C ASN A 9 21.63 -7.36 3.18
N ASN A 10 20.86 -6.61 2.38
CA ASN A 10 20.40 -6.98 1.04
C ASN A 10 19.49 -8.23 0.98
N ILE A 11 18.96 -8.70 2.10
CA ILE A 11 18.02 -9.81 2.16
C ILE A 11 16.63 -9.23 2.35
N GLU A 12 15.69 -9.61 1.46
CA GLU A 12 14.29 -9.27 1.59
C GLU A 12 13.66 -10.02 2.77
N LYS A 13 12.98 -9.28 3.62
CA LYS A 13 12.37 -9.77 4.85
C LYS A 13 10.99 -9.15 5.05
N PHE A 14 10.21 -9.77 5.93
CA PHE A 14 8.97 -9.18 6.43
C PHE A 14 8.83 -9.43 7.93
N GLY A 15 8.03 -8.59 8.59
CA GLY A 15 7.92 -8.69 10.03
C GLY A 15 6.80 -7.85 10.64
N ILE A 16 6.82 -7.77 11.94
CA ILE A 16 5.94 -6.92 12.74
C ILE A 16 6.79 -5.90 13.49
N ILE A 17 6.42 -4.62 13.37
CA ILE A 17 7.05 -3.53 14.10
C ILE A 17 6.20 -3.12 15.30
N LYS A 18 6.86 -2.94 16.45
CA LYS A 18 6.28 -2.42 17.69
C LYS A 18 7.34 -1.62 18.42
N ASN A 19 7.03 -0.38 18.82
CA ASN A 19 7.95 0.51 19.56
C ASN A 19 9.32 0.63 18.89
N ASN A 20 9.35 0.81 17.55
CA ASN A 20 10.55 0.92 16.70
C ASN A 20 11.45 -0.33 16.66
N LEU A 21 11.00 -1.43 17.20
CA LEU A 21 11.67 -2.73 17.12
C LEU A 21 10.86 -3.69 16.23
N ILE A 22 11.56 -4.45 15.42
CA ILE A 22 10.99 -5.35 14.42
C ILE A 22 11.25 -6.79 14.82
N THR A 23 10.16 -7.57 14.91
CA THR A 23 10.22 -9.02 14.94
C THR A 23 10.27 -9.53 13.51
N ASP A 24 11.37 -10.14 13.11
CA ASP A 24 11.53 -10.80 11.81
C ASP A 24 10.70 -12.08 11.75
N LEU A 25 9.80 -12.14 10.78
CA LEU A 25 8.93 -13.31 10.52
C LEU A 25 9.45 -14.21 9.40
N THR A 26 10.53 -13.81 8.73
CA THR A 26 11.09 -14.54 7.60
C THR A 26 11.55 -15.95 8.01
N GLY A 27 10.96 -16.98 7.39
CA GLY A 27 11.22 -18.37 7.76
C GLY A 27 10.67 -18.82 9.12
N LYS A 28 9.89 -17.99 9.82
CA LYS A 28 9.28 -18.31 11.12
C LYS A 28 7.85 -18.79 11.02
N ILE A 29 7.16 -18.42 9.95
CA ILE A 29 5.78 -18.85 9.70
C ILE A 29 5.79 -19.82 8.51
N SER A 30 5.45 -21.07 8.75
CA SER A 30 5.47 -22.12 7.73
C SER A 30 4.55 -21.75 6.56
N GLY A 31 5.10 -21.79 5.33
CA GLY A 31 4.39 -21.50 4.10
C GLY A 31 4.34 -20.00 3.72
N ALA A 32 4.97 -19.11 4.50
CA ALA A 32 5.04 -17.69 4.19
C ALA A 32 6.51 -17.24 4.03
N SER A 33 6.90 -16.87 2.82
CA SER A 33 8.21 -16.26 2.53
C SER A 33 8.17 -14.73 2.55
N ASN A 34 6.98 -14.13 2.47
CA ASN A 34 6.75 -12.69 2.47
C ASN A 34 5.35 -12.35 2.98
N LEU A 35 5.07 -11.05 3.13
CA LEU A 35 3.78 -10.58 3.66
C LEU A 35 2.59 -11.00 2.78
N ARG A 36 2.73 -10.97 1.45
CA ARG A 36 1.67 -11.40 0.53
C ARG A 36 1.30 -12.87 0.74
N GLU A 37 2.28 -13.75 0.88
CA GLU A 37 2.04 -15.16 1.15
C GLU A 37 1.42 -15.39 2.53
N LEU A 38 1.89 -14.68 3.55
CA LEU A 38 1.30 -14.72 4.89
C LEU A 38 -0.21 -14.43 4.84
N ILE A 39 -0.61 -13.37 4.10
CA ILE A 39 -2.01 -12.99 3.90
C ILE A 39 -2.75 -14.11 3.17
N LYS A 40 -2.20 -14.59 2.04
CA LYS A 40 -2.81 -15.62 1.19
C LYS A 40 -3.11 -16.91 1.94
N ILE A 41 -2.22 -17.34 2.82
CA ILE A 41 -2.41 -18.56 3.63
C ILE A 41 -3.19 -18.31 4.93
N LYS A 42 -3.68 -17.07 5.15
CA LYS A 42 -4.52 -16.66 6.29
C LYS A 42 -3.86 -16.86 7.66
N LYS A 43 -2.52 -16.69 7.76
CA LYS A 43 -1.75 -16.90 9.00
C LYS A 43 -1.38 -15.61 9.75
N ILE A 44 -2.14 -14.55 9.59
CA ILE A 44 -1.94 -13.28 10.32
C ILE A 44 -1.95 -13.49 11.84
N ASN A 45 -2.87 -14.29 12.36
CA ASN A 45 -2.96 -14.55 13.80
C ASN A 45 -1.77 -15.36 14.33
N GLU A 46 -1.27 -16.36 13.57
CA GLU A 46 -0.05 -17.10 13.92
C GLU A 46 1.15 -16.15 14.00
N ALA A 47 1.29 -15.24 13.04
CA ALA A 47 2.33 -14.22 13.05
C ALA A 47 2.23 -13.26 14.26
N LYS A 48 1.02 -12.84 14.63
CA LYS A 48 0.77 -12.02 15.83
C LYS A 48 1.20 -12.74 17.11
N GLU A 49 0.85 -14.01 17.25
CA GLU A 49 1.22 -14.82 18.42
C GLU A 49 2.74 -15.07 18.46
N TYR A 50 3.36 -15.34 17.30
CA TYR A 50 4.82 -15.44 17.22
C TYR A 50 5.49 -14.17 17.73
N ALA A 51 5.06 -13.00 17.25
CA ALA A 51 5.65 -11.72 17.64
C ALA A 51 5.39 -11.33 19.10
N LYS A 52 4.31 -11.80 19.70
CA LYS A 52 4.08 -11.62 21.16
C LYS A 52 5.11 -12.38 22.00
N ASN A 53 5.43 -13.60 21.58
CA ASN A 53 6.33 -14.50 22.31
C ASN A 53 7.82 -14.26 21.94
N ASN A 54 8.10 -13.54 20.87
CA ASN A 54 9.44 -13.22 20.39
C ASN A 54 9.54 -11.72 20.14
N PRO A 55 9.85 -10.90 21.14
CA PRO A 55 9.99 -9.46 21.00
C PRO A 55 11.00 -9.10 19.90
N GLY A 56 10.73 -8.01 19.19
CA GLY A 56 11.60 -7.54 18.11
C GLY A 56 12.98 -7.11 18.62
N GLU A 57 14.00 -7.43 17.86
CA GLU A 57 15.39 -7.09 18.15
C GLU A 57 16.00 -6.16 17.09
N ILE A 58 15.45 -6.14 15.88
CA ILE A 58 15.94 -5.32 14.78
C ILE A 58 15.39 -3.90 14.95
N LYS A 59 16.28 -2.92 14.99
CA LYS A 59 15.86 -1.52 15.05
C LYS A 59 15.36 -1.04 13.70
N GLN A 60 14.37 -0.14 13.72
CA GLN A 60 13.82 0.47 12.52
C GLN A 60 14.88 1.25 11.71
N GLU A 61 15.88 1.79 12.37
CA GLU A 61 17.00 2.54 11.74
C GLU A 61 18.01 1.62 11.01
N ASP A 62 18.00 0.32 11.30
CA ASP A 62 18.95 -0.67 10.73
C ASP A 62 18.38 -1.37 9.49
N ILE A 63 17.24 -0.91 8.96
CA ILE A 63 16.59 -1.50 7.79
C ILE A 63 16.42 -0.50 6.65
N GLN A 64 16.26 -1.04 5.45
CA GLN A 64 15.73 -0.32 4.30
C GLN A 64 14.31 -0.81 4.03
N TYR A 65 13.33 0.08 4.01
CA TYR A 65 11.96 -0.30 3.67
C TYR A 65 11.86 -0.81 2.24
N SER A 66 11.03 -1.83 2.03
CA SER A 66 10.51 -2.24 0.73
C SER A 66 9.09 -1.67 0.54
N PRO A 67 8.57 -1.61 -0.69
CA PRO A 67 7.13 -1.49 -0.85
C PRO A 67 6.45 -2.54 0.02
N LEU A 68 5.37 -2.18 0.68
CA LEU A 68 4.75 -3.06 1.69
C LEU A 68 4.40 -4.45 1.12
N ILE A 69 3.95 -4.52 -0.13
CA ILE A 69 3.81 -5.74 -0.92
C ILE A 69 4.56 -5.52 -2.23
N PRO A 70 5.83 -5.94 -2.33
CA PRO A 70 6.67 -5.69 -3.52
C PRO A 70 6.16 -6.38 -4.78
N ASN A 71 5.46 -7.50 -4.62
CA ASN A 71 4.99 -8.38 -5.67
C ASN A 71 3.46 -8.54 -5.69
N PRO A 72 2.66 -7.46 -5.74
CA PRO A 72 1.21 -7.57 -5.75
C PRO A 72 0.73 -8.26 -7.03
N GLY A 73 -0.37 -8.99 -6.92
CA GLY A 73 -1.01 -9.59 -8.11
C GLY A 73 -1.71 -8.54 -8.98
N LYS A 74 -2.28 -7.51 -8.34
CA LYS A 74 -2.97 -6.38 -8.98
C LYS A 74 -2.86 -5.17 -8.09
N ILE A 75 -2.72 -3.99 -8.71
CA ILE A 75 -2.92 -2.69 -8.08
C ILE A 75 -4.05 -2.02 -8.86
N ILE A 76 -5.20 -1.90 -8.22
CA ILE A 76 -6.40 -1.29 -8.81
C ILE A 76 -6.64 0.03 -8.08
N CYS A 77 -6.67 1.12 -8.84
CA CYS A 77 -6.88 2.45 -8.31
C CYS A 77 -8.28 2.95 -8.67
N VAL A 78 -8.90 3.66 -7.73
CA VAL A 78 -10.21 4.30 -7.90
C VAL A 78 -9.99 5.80 -7.94
N GLY A 79 -10.06 6.39 -9.13
CA GLY A 79 -9.91 7.82 -9.30
C GLY A 79 -11.16 8.60 -8.88
N LEU A 80 -10.96 9.89 -8.52
CA LEU A 80 -12.05 10.81 -8.14
C LEU A 80 -12.91 10.27 -6.97
N ASN A 81 -12.30 9.56 -6.04
CA ASN A 81 -12.99 8.84 -4.97
C ASN A 81 -13.22 9.64 -3.68
N TYR A 82 -12.79 10.90 -3.64
CA TYR A 82 -13.01 11.81 -2.50
C TYR A 82 -13.95 12.93 -2.90
N SER A 83 -15.12 12.99 -2.26
CA SER A 83 -16.21 13.92 -2.62
C SER A 83 -15.80 15.40 -2.52
N GLU A 84 -14.96 15.76 -1.58
CA GLU A 84 -14.46 17.13 -1.44
C GLU A 84 -13.52 17.50 -2.59
N HIS A 85 -12.60 16.61 -2.94
CA HIS A 85 -11.70 16.81 -4.07
C HIS A 85 -12.45 16.92 -5.41
N VAL A 86 -13.52 16.16 -5.60
CA VAL A 86 -14.37 16.27 -6.79
C VAL A 86 -15.02 17.66 -6.88
N LYS A 87 -15.48 18.22 -5.77
CA LYS A 87 -16.06 19.57 -5.70
C LYS A 87 -15.01 20.65 -6.02
N GLU A 88 -13.81 20.55 -5.44
CA GLU A 88 -12.70 21.49 -5.69
C GLU A 88 -12.29 21.55 -7.16
N THR A 89 -12.35 20.42 -7.86
CA THR A 89 -11.98 20.32 -9.27
C THR A 89 -13.12 20.68 -10.23
N ASN A 90 -14.29 21.13 -9.72
CA ASN A 90 -15.50 21.42 -10.51
C ASN A 90 -15.95 20.24 -11.39
N ARG A 91 -15.71 19.01 -10.96
CA ARG A 91 -16.16 17.80 -11.67
C ARG A 91 -17.46 17.29 -11.09
N THR A 92 -18.23 16.58 -11.88
CA THR A 92 -19.40 15.84 -11.42
C THR A 92 -18.96 14.50 -10.86
N VAL A 93 -19.64 14.05 -9.81
CA VAL A 93 -19.48 12.67 -9.32
C VAL A 93 -20.03 11.75 -10.41
N GLU A 94 -19.19 10.89 -10.94
CA GLU A 94 -19.61 9.89 -11.93
C GLU A 94 -20.44 8.79 -11.25
N GLU A 95 -21.43 8.27 -11.95
CA GLU A 95 -22.26 7.15 -11.46
C GLU A 95 -21.43 5.87 -11.29
N ASN A 96 -20.48 5.65 -12.19
CA ASN A 96 -19.57 4.51 -12.17
C ASN A 96 -18.17 4.93 -11.72
N PRO A 97 -17.44 4.06 -10.98
CA PRO A 97 -16.10 4.38 -10.51
C PRO A 97 -15.11 4.50 -11.69
N VAL A 98 -14.24 5.49 -11.63
CA VAL A 98 -13.11 5.64 -12.54
C VAL A 98 -12.02 4.68 -12.10
N ILE A 99 -11.80 3.62 -12.86
CA ILE A 99 -10.82 2.57 -12.54
C ILE A 99 -9.61 2.68 -13.45
N PHE A 100 -8.42 2.59 -12.85
CA PHE A 100 -7.17 2.42 -13.58
C PHE A 100 -6.23 1.49 -12.80
N HIS A 101 -5.08 1.16 -13.39
CA HIS A 101 -4.14 0.20 -12.82
C HIS A 101 -2.76 0.80 -12.69
N ARG A 102 -2.05 0.35 -11.64
CA ARG A 102 -0.60 0.50 -11.54
C ARG A 102 0.07 -0.86 -11.64
N PHE A 103 1.30 -0.86 -12.15
CA PHE A 103 2.13 -2.05 -12.20
C PHE A 103 3.09 -2.09 -11.01
N PRO A 104 3.51 -3.29 -10.56
CA PRO A 104 4.47 -3.43 -9.46
C PRO A 104 5.74 -2.60 -9.64
N GLU A 105 6.22 -2.46 -10.87
CA GLU A 105 7.44 -1.73 -11.24
C GLU A 105 7.33 -0.23 -10.98
N SER A 106 6.14 0.30 -10.90
CA SER A 106 5.90 1.71 -10.55
C SER A 106 6.06 1.98 -9.05
N GLN A 107 6.17 0.95 -8.21
CA GLN A 107 6.26 1.13 -6.77
C GLN A 107 7.65 1.53 -6.30
N THR A 108 7.68 2.33 -5.23
CA THR A 108 8.84 2.59 -4.38
C THR A 108 8.43 2.45 -2.92
N ALA A 109 9.38 2.51 -2.00
CA ALA A 109 9.14 2.30 -0.58
C ALA A 109 9.11 3.61 0.22
N HIS A 110 8.69 3.50 1.47
CA HIS A 110 8.84 4.56 2.47
C HIS A 110 10.32 4.95 2.61
N LEU A 111 10.60 6.25 2.73
CA LEU A 111 11.95 6.84 2.79
C LEU A 111 12.83 6.57 1.54
N GLN A 112 12.26 6.07 0.47
CA GLN A 112 12.93 5.96 -0.81
C GLN A 112 12.50 7.11 -1.73
N PRO A 113 13.40 7.61 -2.60
CA PRO A 113 13.04 8.68 -3.53
C PRO A 113 11.92 8.28 -4.47
N ILE A 114 10.97 9.19 -4.69
CA ILE A 114 10.09 9.14 -5.84
C ILE A 114 10.86 9.72 -7.03
N GLN A 115 10.89 9.00 -8.15
CA GLN A 115 11.65 9.39 -9.32
C GLN A 115 10.80 10.20 -10.29
N ARG A 116 11.17 11.45 -10.50
CA ARG A 116 10.63 12.24 -11.61
C ARG A 116 11.31 11.80 -12.91
N PRO A 117 10.56 11.32 -13.92
CA PRO A 117 11.16 10.95 -15.20
C PRO A 117 11.70 12.19 -15.93
N THR A 118 12.78 12.00 -16.69
CA THR A 118 13.43 13.11 -17.41
C THR A 118 12.58 13.74 -18.50
N VAL A 119 11.55 13.03 -18.96
CA VAL A 119 10.59 13.48 -20.00
C VAL A 119 9.51 14.41 -19.46
N SER A 120 9.52 14.75 -18.18
CA SER A 120 8.50 15.58 -17.56
C SER A 120 9.03 16.42 -16.40
N GLU A 121 8.43 17.60 -16.22
CA GLU A 121 8.63 18.45 -15.04
C GLU A 121 7.40 18.53 -14.13
N SER A 122 6.32 17.81 -14.47
CA SER A 122 5.03 17.90 -13.77
C SER A 122 4.74 16.70 -12.88
N LEU A 123 5.70 16.26 -12.09
CA LEU A 123 5.47 15.26 -11.03
C LEU A 123 4.69 15.91 -9.89
N ASP A 124 3.54 15.32 -9.58
CA ASP A 124 2.65 15.75 -8.50
C ASP A 124 2.40 14.60 -7.53
N PHE A 125 2.15 14.89 -6.25
CA PHE A 125 1.85 13.87 -5.25
C PHE A 125 0.34 13.66 -5.09
N GLU A 126 -0.04 12.45 -4.69
CA GLU A 126 -1.42 12.11 -4.32
C GLU A 126 -1.39 11.22 -3.08
N GLY A 127 -1.83 11.74 -1.94
CA GLY A 127 -1.95 10.96 -0.72
C GLY A 127 -3.21 10.10 -0.74
N GLU A 128 -3.04 8.78 -0.66
CA GLU A 128 -4.12 7.83 -0.82
C GLU A 128 -4.13 6.78 0.29
N MET A 129 -5.30 6.20 0.52
CA MET A 129 -5.46 5.03 1.38
C MET A 129 -5.40 3.76 0.54
N ALA A 130 -4.39 2.94 0.78
CA ALA A 130 -4.30 1.62 0.17
C ALA A 130 -5.10 0.60 0.97
N VAL A 131 -6.02 -0.08 0.30
CA VAL A 131 -6.81 -1.20 0.83
C VAL A 131 -6.15 -2.51 0.45
N ILE A 132 -5.82 -3.35 1.42
CA ILE A 132 -5.14 -4.63 1.21
C ILE A 132 -6.16 -5.76 1.35
N MET A 133 -6.36 -6.50 0.26
CA MET A 133 -7.35 -7.59 0.21
C MET A 133 -6.80 -8.85 0.89
N SER A 134 -7.64 -9.51 1.67
CA SER A 134 -7.34 -10.79 2.32
C SER A 134 -7.39 -11.96 1.36
N GLU A 135 -8.27 -11.87 0.39
CA GLU A 135 -8.52 -12.92 -0.60
C GLU A 135 -9.21 -12.36 -1.85
N GLY A 136 -9.22 -13.17 -2.91
CA GLY A 136 -9.98 -12.83 -4.11
C GLY A 136 -11.47 -13.11 -3.93
N GLY A 137 -12.31 -12.43 -4.73
CA GLY A 137 -13.75 -12.63 -4.71
C GLY A 137 -14.39 -12.22 -6.03
N LYS A 138 -15.63 -12.67 -6.23
CA LYS A 138 -16.48 -12.33 -7.36
C LYS A 138 -17.92 -12.18 -6.88
N HIS A 139 -18.64 -11.20 -7.41
CA HIS A 139 -20.02 -10.89 -7.01
C HIS A 139 -20.18 -10.64 -5.50
N ILE A 140 -19.18 -9.97 -4.91
CA ILE A 140 -19.19 -9.59 -3.50
C ILE A 140 -20.26 -8.51 -3.31
N LYS A 141 -21.17 -8.73 -2.38
CA LYS A 141 -22.16 -7.73 -2.03
C LYS A 141 -21.54 -6.60 -1.20
N PRO A 142 -22.04 -5.37 -1.30
CA PRO A 142 -21.51 -4.23 -0.54
C PRO A 142 -21.40 -4.49 0.97
N GLU A 143 -22.41 -5.13 1.56
CA GLU A 143 -22.47 -5.48 2.99
C GLU A 143 -21.40 -6.50 3.42
N ASP A 144 -20.83 -7.24 2.46
CA ASP A 144 -19.78 -8.23 2.71
C ASP A 144 -18.38 -7.71 2.38
N ALA A 145 -18.25 -6.57 1.70
CA ALA A 145 -16.99 -6.09 1.14
C ALA A 145 -15.87 -5.95 2.20
N LEU A 146 -16.19 -5.44 3.39
CA LEU A 146 -15.22 -5.26 4.47
C LEU A 146 -14.61 -6.58 4.97
N LYS A 147 -15.29 -7.71 4.80
CA LYS A 147 -14.79 -9.04 5.20
C LYS A 147 -13.60 -9.49 4.35
N TYR A 148 -13.45 -8.91 3.15
CA TYR A 148 -12.36 -9.21 2.22
C TYR A 148 -11.13 -8.30 2.41
N ILE A 149 -11.17 -7.42 3.41
CA ILE A 149 -10.07 -6.49 3.70
C ILE A 149 -9.27 -7.02 4.90
N VAL A 150 -7.95 -7.21 4.72
CA VAL A 150 -7.06 -7.59 5.81
C VAL A 150 -6.49 -6.38 6.52
N GLY A 151 -6.29 -5.28 5.82
CA GLY A 151 -5.70 -4.09 6.42
C GLY A 151 -5.57 -2.93 5.44
N PHE A 152 -4.97 -1.87 5.94
CA PHE A 152 -4.79 -0.61 5.24
C PHE A 152 -3.35 -0.11 5.38
N SER A 153 -2.96 0.72 4.43
CA SER A 153 -1.68 1.41 4.44
C SER A 153 -1.82 2.78 3.77
N CYS A 154 -0.77 3.59 3.85
CA CYS A 154 -0.67 4.80 3.05
C CYS A 154 -0.08 4.47 1.68
N TYR A 155 -0.48 5.25 0.68
CA TYR A 155 0.09 5.22 -0.65
C TYR A 155 0.26 6.66 -1.16
N ASN A 156 1.42 6.99 -1.67
CA ASN A 156 1.57 8.21 -2.45
C ASN A 156 1.49 7.84 -3.92
N GLU A 157 0.37 8.14 -4.55
CA GLU A 157 0.09 7.82 -5.94
C GLU A 157 0.58 8.91 -6.88
N SER A 158 1.88 9.22 -6.80
CA SER A 158 2.45 10.32 -7.59
C SER A 158 2.19 10.16 -9.08
N THR A 159 1.95 11.27 -9.72
CA THR A 159 1.41 11.37 -11.08
C THR A 159 2.22 12.32 -11.94
N ILE A 160 2.50 11.93 -13.16
CA ILE A 160 3.03 12.81 -14.20
C ILE A 160 1.85 13.43 -14.93
N ARG A 161 1.49 14.67 -14.58
CA ARG A 161 0.19 15.28 -14.92
C ARG A 161 -0.06 15.44 -16.41
N GLU A 162 0.92 15.88 -17.20
CA GLU A 162 0.72 15.98 -18.65
C GLU A 162 0.52 14.60 -19.28
N TRP A 163 1.26 13.58 -18.87
CA TRP A 163 1.11 12.21 -19.37
C TRP A 163 -0.23 11.59 -18.97
N GLN A 164 -0.71 11.87 -17.76
CA GLN A 164 -2.05 11.45 -17.32
C GLN A 164 -3.15 12.01 -18.24
N ARG A 165 -2.94 13.20 -18.80
CA ARG A 165 -3.93 13.93 -19.61
C ARG A 165 -3.81 13.68 -21.11
N HIS A 166 -2.80 12.96 -21.59
CA HIS A 166 -2.62 12.66 -22.99
C HIS A 166 -3.81 11.92 -23.61
N THR A 167 -4.48 11.09 -22.82
CA THR A 167 -5.67 10.35 -23.22
C THR A 167 -6.69 10.32 -22.07
N ARG A 168 -7.81 9.63 -22.27
CA ARG A 168 -8.79 9.40 -21.22
C ARG A 168 -8.33 8.35 -20.19
N GLN A 169 -7.24 7.64 -20.45
CA GLN A 169 -6.71 6.59 -19.57
C GLN A 169 -5.54 7.12 -18.76
N PHE A 170 -5.67 7.12 -17.45
CA PHE A 170 -4.70 7.71 -16.52
C PHE A 170 -3.38 6.94 -16.45
N GLY A 171 -3.37 5.68 -16.85
CA GLY A 171 -2.23 4.77 -16.69
C GLY A 171 -0.90 5.30 -17.23
N MET A 172 -0.92 6.13 -18.28
CA MET A 172 0.29 6.73 -18.85
C MET A 172 1.05 7.63 -17.86
N GLY A 173 0.32 8.38 -17.03
CA GLY A 173 0.92 9.27 -16.03
C GLY A 173 1.18 8.60 -14.68
N LYS A 174 0.73 7.35 -14.51
CA LYS A 174 0.72 6.62 -13.22
C LYS A 174 1.76 5.51 -13.13
N ASN A 175 2.39 5.10 -14.24
CA ASN A 175 3.22 3.90 -14.29
C ASN A 175 4.69 4.16 -14.66
N PHE A 176 5.18 5.37 -14.49
CA PHE A 176 6.63 5.60 -14.49
C PHE A 176 7.26 4.88 -13.30
N GLU A 177 8.49 4.40 -13.51
CA GLU A 177 9.23 3.67 -12.47
C GLU A 177 9.35 4.50 -11.19
N LYS A 178 9.15 3.85 -10.03
CA LYS A 178 9.30 4.45 -8.70
C LYS A 178 8.49 5.75 -8.47
N THR A 179 7.30 5.83 -9.02
CA THR A 179 6.38 6.95 -8.79
C THR A 179 5.29 6.66 -7.76
N GLY A 180 5.14 5.42 -7.31
CA GLY A 180 4.14 5.02 -6.31
C GLY A 180 4.75 4.57 -4.99
N SER A 181 4.77 5.41 -3.96
CA SER A 181 5.34 5.03 -2.66
C SER A 181 4.31 4.32 -1.79
N PHE A 182 4.60 3.05 -1.43
CA PHE A 182 3.69 2.17 -0.69
C PHE A 182 4.25 1.78 0.67
N GLY A 183 3.56 2.18 1.72
CA GLY A 183 3.94 1.85 3.09
C GLY A 183 3.77 3.04 4.05
N PRO A 184 4.46 3.03 5.20
CA PRO A 184 5.54 2.13 5.61
C PRO A 184 5.08 0.76 6.11
N HIS A 185 3.82 0.63 6.57
CA HIS A 185 3.34 -0.60 7.20
C HIS A 185 1.84 -0.82 6.96
N MET A 186 1.41 -2.06 7.08
CA MET A 186 0.00 -2.43 7.12
C MET A 186 -0.52 -2.38 8.56
N VAL A 187 -1.64 -1.67 8.74
CA VAL A 187 -2.47 -1.76 9.95
C VAL A 187 -3.63 -2.68 9.64
N LEU A 188 -3.95 -3.62 10.55
CA LEU A 188 -5.08 -4.53 10.34
C LEU A 188 -6.41 -3.77 10.34
N ALA A 189 -7.36 -4.25 9.54
CA ALA A 189 -8.69 -3.63 9.44
C ALA A 189 -9.41 -3.60 10.79
N GLU A 190 -9.24 -4.64 11.61
CA GLU A 190 -9.80 -4.73 12.97
C GLU A 190 -9.27 -3.67 13.95
N ASP A 191 -8.10 -3.10 13.68
CA ASP A 191 -7.45 -2.09 14.52
C ASP A 191 -7.86 -0.63 14.12
N ILE A 192 -8.57 -0.45 13.00
CA ILE A 192 -8.98 0.88 12.49
C ILE A 192 -10.43 1.17 12.88
N LYS A 193 -10.62 2.28 13.58
CA LYS A 193 -11.94 2.73 14.05
C LYS A 193 -12.57 3.79 13.16
N ASP A 194 -11.78 4.55 12.43
CA ASP A 194 -12.21 5.62 11.55
C ASP A 194 -11.43 5.56 10.23
N TYR A 195 -12.18 5.57 9.12
CA TYR A 195 -11.63 5.46 7.77
C TYR A 195 -11.48 6.83 7.08
N LYS A 196 -11.58 7.93 7.82
CA LYS A 196 -11.41 9.27 7.25
C LYS A 196 -9.94 9.53 6.95
N LEU A 197 -9.65 9.83 5.69
CA LEU A 197 -8.34 10.34 5.28
C LEU A 197 -8.30 11.85 5.46
N SER A 198 -7.23 12.36 6.07
CA SER A 198 -6.91 13.78 6.10
C SER A 198 -5.48 13.98 5.60
N LEU A 199 -5.31 14.92 4.69
CA LEU A 199 -4.00 15.39 4.20
C LEU A 199 -3.58 16.72 4.84
N ILE A 200 -4.40 17.25 5.74
CA ILE A 200 -4.09 18.44 6.52
C ILE A 200 -3.25 18.00 7.70
N HIS A 201 -1.99 18.38 7.66
CA HIS A 201 -1.11 18.18 8.82
C HIS A 201 -1.33 19.28 9.83
N ILE A 202 -1.56 18.84 10.97
CA ILE A 202 -1.74 19.69 12.14
C ILE A 202 -0.38 19.88 12.80
#